data_f0cdeb7be03ab774d719ef29c94dbb2c
#
_entry.id   f0cdeb7be03ab774d719ef29c94dbb2c
#
_cell.length_a   1.000
_cell.length_b   1.000
_cell.length_c   1.000
_cell.angle_alpha   90.00
_cell.angle_beta   90.00
_cell.angle_gamma   90.00
#
_symmetry.space_group_name_H-M   'P 1'
#
loop_
_entity.id
_entity.type
_entity.pdbx_description
1 polymer ?
#
loop_
_entity_poly.entity_id
_entity_poly.type
_entity_poly.pdbx_seq_one_letter_code
_entity_poly.pdbx_strand_id
1 'polypeptide(L)'
;MAREKKFEWLLIAILVCNLTIQTSCSKVDNIRLSEQELFEREMTAALADAQVYGPQTDAFAREVAKRFDGLVTEMNYKTRESATRKCITDNCRPYDLKDLARTTIVAGWDSMEIKPVIDYLVQTSTDRGFFGRYKHQTSDRGYWGDIVNLKYERLMTEIQVKTYGMFYAAQEEDVARSVLGDSLYMVIHTKTGVEPGLSHYYYEIIRADTSSAATKEHYKQLSIQYHALFEHIKD
;
A
#
# COMPACT_ATOMS: atom_id res chain seq x y z
N MET A 1 22.47 -49.05 45.33
CA MET A 1 22.72 -49.44 43.92
C MET A 1 21.59 -49.07 42.95
N ALA A 2 20.29 -49.21 43.25
CA ALA A 2 19.23 -48.89 42.27
C ALA A 2 18.92 -47.37 42.13
N ARG A 3 19.30 -46.54 43.11
CA ARG A 3 19.04 -45.09 43.12
C ARG A 3 20.10 -44.31 42.35
N GLU A 4 21.33 -44.76 42.30
CA GLU A 4 22.44 -44.11 41.53
C GLU A 4 22.26 -44.30 40.04
N LYS A 5 21.85 -45.49 39.58
CA LYS A 5 21.63 -45.73 38.15
C LYS A 5 20.50 -44.87 37.55
N LYS A 6 19.46 -44.50 38.32
CA LYS A 6 18.40 -43.61 37.86
C LYS A 6 18.88 -42.17 37.65
N PHE A 7 19.84 -41.73 38.45
CA PHE A 7 20.41 -40.37 38.34
C PHE A 7 21.32 -40.23 37.14
N GLU A 8 22.12 -41.24 36.80
CA GLU A 8 22.95 -41.27 35.59
C GLU A 8 22.12 -41.23 34.32
N TRP A 9 21.03 -41.98 34.23
CA TRP A 9 20.12 -41.97 33.08
C TRP A 9 19.38 -40.64 32.92
N LEU A 10 19.08 -39.96 34.02
CA LEU A 10 18.46 -38.62 33.97
C LEU A 10 19.44 -37.56 33.45
N LEU A 11 20.72 -37.61 33.85
CA LEU A 11 21.77 -36.73 33.35
C LEU A 11 22.07 -36.96 31.85
N ILE A 12 22.11 -38.21 31.40
CA ILE A 12 22.30 -38.56 30.00
C ILE A 12 21.11 -38.08 29.17
N ALA A 13 19.87 -38.23 29.65
CA ALA A 13 18.68 -37.74 28.96
C ALA A 13 18.67 -36.20 28.82
N ILE A 14 19.08 -35.46 29.87
CA ILE A 14 19.21 -34.01 29.85
C ILE A 14 20.32 -33.57 28.89
N LEU A 15 21.45 -34.28 28.84
CA LEU A 15 22.54 -33.99 27.95
C LEU A 15 22.18 -34.23 26.47
N VAL A 16 21.46 -35.32 26.18
CA VAL A 16 20.97 -35.65 24.85
C VAL A 16 19.90 -34.65 24.40
N CYS A 17 18.96 -34.25 25.28
CA CYS A 17 17.99 -33.19 24.97
C CYS A 17 18.65 -31.84 24.70
N ASN A 18 19.67 -31.43 25.46
CA ASN A 18 20.40 -30.20 25.20
C ASN A 18 21.20 -30.23 23.89
N LEU A 19 21.81 -31.37 23.54
CA LEU A 19 22.51 -31.51 22.26
C LEU A 19 21.53 -31.49 21.07
N THR A 20 20.35 -32.11 21.18
CA THR A 20 19.32 -32.06 20.15
C THR A 20 18.70 -30.68 19.99
N ILE A 21 18.52 -29.94 21.09
CA ILE A 21 18.02 -28.55 21.03
C ILE A 21 19.07 -27.62 20.40
N GLN A 22 20.36 -27.76 20.74
CA GLN A 22 21.41 -26.93 20.14
C GLN A 22 21.60 -27.24 18.65
N THR A 23 21.53 -28.51 18.21
CA THR A 23 21.66 -28.85 16.79
C THR A 23 20.40 -28.45 15.99
N SER A 24 19.21 -28.46 16.59
CA SER A 24 18.01 -27.92 15.97
C SER A 24 18.05 -26.41 15.84
N CYS A 25 18.48 -25.66 16.87
CA CYS A 25 18.66 -24.22 16.81
C CYS A 25 19.66 -23.81 15.72
N SER A 26 20.83 -24.46 15.64
CA SER A 26 21.84 -24.10 14.65
C SER A 26 21.36 -24.34 13.19
N LYS A 27 20.57 -25.38 12.95
CA LYS A 27 19.97 -25.64 11.63
C LYS A 27 18.87 -24.61 11.29
N VAL A 28 18.05 -24.24 12.27
CA VAL A 28 17.00 -23.23 12.10
C VAL A 28 17.63 -21.85 11.83
N ASP A 29 18.69 -21.50 12.54
CA ASP A 29 19.35 -20.21 12.35
C ASP A 29 20.04 -20.12 10.99
N ASN A 30 20.65 -21.20 10.49
CA ASN A 30 21.24 -21.24 9.15
C ASN A 30 20.19 -21.16 8.04
N ILE A 31 19.00 -21.80 8.22
CA ILE A 31 17.89 -21.68 7.26
C ILE A 31 17.33 -20.25 7.30
N ARG A 32 17.15 -19.66 8.49
CA ARG A 32 16.68 -18.27 8.63
C ARG A 32 17.63 -17.26 7.99
N LEU A 33 18.92 -17.39 8.18
CA LEU A 33 19.93 -16.53 7.55
C LEU A 33 19.85 -16.62 6.02
N SER A 34 19.73 -17.84 5.48
CA SER A 34 19.60 -18.03 4.02
C SER A 34 18.34 -17.40 3.44
N GLU A 35 17.18 -17.58 4.09
CA GLU A 35 15.91 -16.97 3.66
C GLU A 35 15.96 -15.44 3.78
N GLN A 36 16.57 -14.94 4.85
CA GLN A 36 16.74 -13.50 5.04
C GLN A 36 17.68 -12.90 3.98
N GLU A 37 18.79 -13.54 3.66
CA GLU A 37 19.67 -13.08 2.60
C GLU A 37 18.96 -13.03 1.24
N LEU A 38 18.18 -14.05 0.92
CA LEU A 38 17.41 -14.09 -0.32
C LEU A 38 16.38 -12.96 -0.36
N PHE A 39 15.65 -12.75 0.75
CA PHE A 39 14.69 -11.65 0.88
C PHE A 39 15.34 -10.29 0.68
N GLU A 40 16.49 -10.03 1.31
CA GLU A 40 17.23 -8.77 1.20
C GLU A 40 17.73 -8.52 -0.23
N ARG A 41 18.20 -9.56 -0.92
CA ARG A 41 18.59 -9.46 -2.33
C ARG A 41 17.40 -9.16 -3.23
N GLU A 42 16.28 -9.84 -3.03
CA GLU A 42 15.05 -9.58 -3.79
C GLU A 42 14.50 -8.18 -3.50
N MET A 43 14.52 -7.72 -2.26
CA MET A 43 14.09 -6.38 -1.89
C MET A 43 14.94 -5.31 -2.58
N THR A 44 16.26 -5.49 -2.56
CA THR A 44 17.18 -4.58 -3.24
C THR A 44 16.91 -4.52 -4.75
N ALA A 45 16.73 -5.68 -5.38
CA ALA A 45 16.44 -5.75 -6.80
C ALA A 45 15.08 -5.14 -7.15
N ALA A 46 14.02 -5.45 -6.38
CA ALA A 46 12.68 -4.93 -6.62
C ALA A 46 12.60 -3.39 -6.46
N LEU A 47 13.32 -2.83 -5.47
CA LEU A 47 13.42 -1.38 -5.30
C LEU A 47 14.21 -0.71 -6.45
N ALA A 48 15.26 -1.36 -6.94
CA ALA A 48 16.01 -0.87 -8.10
C ALA A 48 15.13 -0.90 -9.38
N ASP A 49 14.42 -2.00 -9.62
CA ASP A 49 13.48 -2.12 -10.74
C ASP A 49 12.36 -1.05 -10.66
N ALA A 50 11.89 -0.72 -9.45
CA ALA A 50 10.91 0.35 -9.25
C ALA A 50 11.45 1.71 -9.71
N GLN A 51 12.73 2.01 -9.48
CA GLN A 51 13.37 3.23 -9.97
C GLN A 51 13.53 3.25 -11.50
N VAL A 52 13.67 2.09 -12.14
CA VAL A 52 13.76 1.96 -13.60
C VAL A 52 12.40 2.12 -14.27
N TYR A 53 11.37 1.48 -13.74
CA TYR A 53 10.02 1.46 -14.34
C TYR A 53 9.09 2.57 -13.85
N GLY A 54 9.40 3.21 -12.73
CA GLY A 54 8.62 4.35 -12.21
C GLY A 54 8.49 5.49 -13.22
N PRO A 55 9.57 5.98 -13.86
CA PRO A 55 9.48 7.03 -14.86
C PRO A 55 8.59 6.68 -16.06
N GLN A 56 8.56 5.41 -16.48
CA GLN A 56 7.68 4.96 -17.57
C GLN A 56 6.21 4.98 -17.12
N THR A 57 5.95 4.57 -15.89
CA THR A 57 4.62 4.64 -15.28
C THR A 57 4.14 6.08 -15.13
N ASP A 58 5.01 7.00 -14.68
CA ASP A 58 4.71 8.42 -14.55
C ASP A 58 4.39 9.05 -15.90
N ALA A 59 5.22 8.79 -16.92
CA ALA A 59 5.01 9.29 -18.26
C ALA A 59 3.66 8.84 -18.86
N PHE A 60 3.31 7.57 -18.64
CA PHE A 60 2.02 7.03 -19.07
C PHE A 60 0.85 7.63 -18.30
N ALA A 61 0.97 7.81 -16.98
CA ALA A 61 -0.06 8.47 -16.18
C ALA A 61 -0.31 9.90 -16.65
N ARG A 62 0.76 10.67 -16.95
CA ARG A 62 0.65 12.04 -17.48
C ARG A 62 0.05 12.08 -18.88
N GLU A 63 0.37 11.13 -19.75
CA GLU A 63 -0.25 10.99 -21.07
C GLU A 63 -1.76 10.83 -20.95
N VAL A 64 -2.20 9.92 -20.06
CA VAL A 64 -3.61 9.67 -19.82
C VAL A 64 -4.29 10.88 -19.18
N ALA A 65 -3.73 11.45 -18.13
CA ALA A 65 -4.29 12.61 -17.44
C ALA A 65 -4.47 13.80 -18.41
N LYS A 66 -3.50 14.07 -19.25
CA LYS A 66 -3.58 15.15 -20.26
C LYS A 66 -4.78 14.99 -21.20
N ARG A 67 -5.18 13.77 -21.52
CA ARG A 67 -6.34 13.51 -22.39
C ARG A 67 -7.68 13.88 -21.73
N PHE A 68 -7.72 13.85 -20.41
CA PHE A 68 -8.95 14.05 -19.61
C PHE A 68 -8.87 15.28 -18.70
N ASP A 69 -7.96 16.21 -18.98
CA ASP A 69 -7.72 17.42 -18.17
C ASP A 69 -7.49 17.09 -16.67
N GLY A 70 -6.93 15.91 -16.41
CA GLY A 70 -6.62 15.43 -15.08
C GLY A 70 -5.28 15.94 -14.57
N LEU A 71 -5.10 15.87 -13.27
CA LEU A 71 -3.87 16.19 -12.55
C LEU A 71 -3.11 14.90 -12.23
N VAL A 72 -1.79 14.99 -12.01
CA VAL A 72 -0.95 13.83 -11.68
C VAL A 72 -0.04 14.20 -10.53
N THR A 73 0.03 13.32 -9.52
CA THR A 73 1.01 13.47 -8.45
C THR A 73 2.42 13.15 -8.96
N GLU A 74 3.44 13.59 -8.24
CA GLU A 74 4.78 13.06 -8.45
C GLU A 74 4.82 11.55 -8.17
N MET A 75 5.76 10.85 -8.83
CA MET A 75 5.99 9.45 -8.59
C MET A 75 6.49 9.23 -7.15
N ASN A 76 5.77 8.43 -6.41
CA ASN A 76 6.13 8.04 -5.05
C ASN A 76 6.79 6.65 -5.07
N TYR A 77 7.98 6.57 -4.50
CA TYR A 77 8.71 5.32 -4.33
C TYR A 77 8.63 4.88 -2.87
N LYS A 78 8.17 3.65 -2.65
CA LYS A 78 8.10 3.08 -1.31
C LYS A 78 9.49 2.92 -0.72
N THR A 79 9.68 3.37 0.53
CA THR A 79 10.96 3.15 1.23
C THR A 79 11.17 1.67 1.53
N ARG A 80 12.43 1.26 1.70
CA ARG A 80 12.80 -0.12 2.07
C ARG A 80 12.08 -0.56 3.34
N GLU A 81 12.04 0.30 4.36
CA GLU A 81 11.40 0.01 5.65
C GLU A 81 9.90 -0.24 5.47
N SER A 82 9.24 0.61 4.68
CA SER A 82 7.79 0.48 4.41
C SER A 82 7.49 -0.76 3.56
N ALA A 83 8.35 -1.09 2.58
CA ALA A 83 8.23 -2.29 1.76
C ALA A 83 8.44 -3.56 2.59
N THR A 84 9.50 -3.61 3.41
CA THR A 84 9.80 -4.74 4.30
C THR A 84 8.66 -4.97 5.29
N ARG A 85 8.19 -3.92 5.97
CA ARG A 85 7.05 -4.02 6.90
C ARG A 85 5.82 -4.57 6.19
N LYS A 86 5.52 -4.13 4.96
CA LYS A 86 4.39 -4.62 4.19
C LYS A 86 4.54 -6.08 3.81
N CYS A 87 5.72 -6.51 3.36
CA CYS A 87 5.98 -7.92 3.06
C CYS A 87 5.79 -8.82 4.29
N ILE A 88 6.24 -8.38 5.47
CA ILE A 88 6.06 -9.12 6.72
C ILE A 88 4.55 -9.22 7.07
N THR A 89 3.83 -8.10 7.00
CA THR A 89 2.39 -8.05 7.32
C THR A 89 1.56 -8.90 6.37
N ASP A 90 1.84 -8.83 5.08
CA ASP A 90 1.07 -9.50 4.03
C ASP A 90 1.60 -10.92 3.73
N ASN A 91 2.68 -11.34 4.42
CA ASN A 91 3.39 -12.61 4.19
C ASN A 91 3.70 -12.82 2.71
N CYS A 92 4.34 -11.83 2.08
CA CYS A 92 4.61 -11.82 0.65
C CYS A 92 6.10 -11.58 0.34
N ARG A 93 6.50 -11.87 -0.89
CA ARG A 93 7.85 -11.58 -1.39
C ARG A 93 7.93 -10.14 -1.91
N PRO A 94 9.14 -9.54 -2.00
CA PRO A 94 9.31 -8.16 -2.49
C PRO A 94 8.68 -7.88 -3.86
N TYR A 95 8.76 -8.81 -4.81
CA TYR A 95 8.14 -8.67 -6.13
C TYR A 95 6.62 -8.87 -6.17
N ASP A 96 6.01 -9.34 -5.08
CA ASP A 96 4.56 -9.41 -4.95
C ASP A 96 3.95 -8.05 -4.60
N LEU A 97 4.77 -7.10 -4.11
CA LEU A 97 4.36 -5.73 -3.87
C LEU A 97 4.06 -5.03 -5.21
N LYS A 98 2.90 -4.37 -5.26
CA LYS A 98 2.40 -3.75 -6.49
C LYS A 98 2.50 -2.22 -6.47
N ASP A 99 3.00 -1.67 -5.37
CA ASP A 99 3.03 -0.25 -5.06
C ASP A 99 4.44 0.25 -4.65
N LEU A 100 5.50 -0.44 -5.13
CA LEU A 100 6.88 0.02 -4.93
C LEU A 100 7.17 1.34 -5.67
N ALA A 101 6.55 1.54 -6.84
CA ALA A 101 6.46 2.81 -7.54
C ALA A 101 4.97 3.09 -7.81
N ARG A 102 4.48 4.25 -7.37
CA ARG A 102 3.07 4.64 -7.43
C ARG A 102 2.90 6.11 -7.79
N THR A 103 1.96 6.39 -8.67
CA THR A 103 1.46 7.73 -8.93
C THR A 103 -0.06 7.76 -8.87
N THR A 104 -0.66 8.95 -8.81
CA THR A 104 -2.11 9.11 -8.78
C THR A 104 -2.54 10.07 -9.88
N ILE A 105 -3.50 9.65 -10.69
CA ILE A 105 -4.28 10.54 -11.56
C ILE A 105 -5.45 11.05 -10.74
N VAL A 106 -5.62 12.36 -10.70
CA VAL A 106 -6.73 13.02 -10.01
C VAL A 106 -7.59 13.70 -11.06
N ALA A 107 -8.83 13.26 -11.20
CA ALA A 107 -9.72 13.75 -12.25
C ALA A 107 -11.18 13.64 -11.79
N GLY A 108 -12.01 14.59 -12.24
CA GLY A 108 -13.45 14.53 -12.00
C GLY A 108 -13.90 14.69 -10.54
N TRP A 109 -15.20 14.88 -10.38
CA TRP A 109 -15.83 15.08 -9.08
C TRP A 109 -16.46 13.81 -8.52
N ASP A 110 -16.83 12.87 -9.39
CA ASP A 110 -17.54 11.64 -9.03
C ASP A 110 -17.01 10.42 -9.80
N SER A 111 -17.54 9.25 -9.47
CA SER A 111 -17.14 7.98 -10.08
C SER A 111 -17.49 7.88 -11.57
N MET A 112 -18.51 8.60 -12.03
CA MET A 112 -18.93 8.59 -13.45
C MET A 112 -17.94 9.38 -14.31
N GLU A 113 -17.41 10.48 -13.77
CA GLU A 113 -16.42 11.31 -14.45
C GLU A 113 -15.04 10.66 -14.56
N ILE A 114 -14.63 9.85 -13.56
CA ILE A 114 -13.35 9.14 -13.63
C ILE A 114 -13.41 7.82 -14.40
N LYS A 115 -14.62 7.28 -14.65
CA LYS A 115 -14.76 6.01 -15.37
C LYS A 115 -14.10 6.03 -16.76
N PRO A 116 -14.26 7.04 -17.62
CA PRO A 116 -13.58 7.11 -18.91
C PRO A 116 -12.04 7.12 -18.79
N VAL A 117 -11.50 7.71 -17.72
CA VAL A 117 -10.06 7.72 -17.44
C VAL A 117 -9.57 6.30 -17.18
N ILE A 118 -10.31 5.55 -16.34
CA ILE A 118 -10.00 4.17 -15.99
C ILE A 118 -10.09 3.26 -17.22
N ASP A 119 -11.18 3.36 -17.97
CA ASP A 119 -11.41 2.56 -19.18
C ASP A 119 -10.26 2.78 -20.20
N TYR A 120 -9.86 4.04 -20.40
CA TYR A 120 -8.75 4.37 -21.29
C TYR A 120 -7.40 3.85 -20.79
N LEU A 121 -7.13 3.97 -19.46
CA LEU A 121 -5.93 3.42 -18.83
C LEU A 121 -5.83 1.91 -19.06
N VAL A 122 -6.90 1.18 -18.77
CA VAL A 122 -6.96 -0.28 -18.92
C VAL A 122 -6.79 -0.68 -20.38
N GLN A 123 -7.55 -0.06 -21.30
CA GLN A 123 -7.50 -0.38 -22.72
C GLN A 123 -6.11 -0.09 -23.29
N THR A 124 -5.57 1.11 -23.05
CA THR A 124 -4.28 1.51 -23.65
C THR A 124 -3.12 0.69 -23.07
N SER A 125 -3.11 0.37 -21.77
CA SER A 125 -2.08 -0.49 -21.19
C SER A 125 -2.17 -1.92 -21.71
N THR A 126 -3.37 -2.41 -21.99
CA THR A 126 -3.60 -3.72 -22.62
C THR A 126 -3.06 -3.74 -24.03
N ASP A 127 -3.40 -2.75 -24.85
CA ASP A 127 -2.97 -2.63 -26.25
C ASP A 127 -1.45 -2.52 -26.36
N ARG A 128 -0.80 -1.89 -25.39
CA ARG A 128 0.66 -1.75 -25.31
C ARG A 128 1.37 -2.94 -24.62
N GLY A 129 0.63 -3.93 -24.13
CA GLY A 129 1.16 -5.18 -23.57
C GLY A 129 1.74 -5.08 -22.17
N PHE A 130 1.45 -4.03 -21.40
CA PHE A 130 1.91 -3.88 -20.03
C PHE A 130 0.78 -3.77 -18.99
N PHE A 131 -0.46 -4.12 -19.35
CA PHE A 131 -1.54 -4.23 -18.37
C PHE A 131 -1.29 -5.38 -17.39
N GLY A 132 -1.37 -5.10 -16.09
CA GLY A 132 -1.25 -6.09 -15.04
C GLY A 132 -2.61 -6.50 -14.46
N ARG A 133 -3.29 -5.56 -13.84
CA ARG A 133 -4.65 -5.75 -13.32
C ARG A 133 -5.34 -4.41 -13.08
N TYR A 134 -6.66 -4.46 -13.01
CA TYR A 134 -7.52 -3.40 -12.48
C TYR A 134 -8.17 -3.86 -11.18
N LYS A 135 -8.35 -2.95 -10.24
CA LYS A 135 -9.08 -3.16 -8.99
C LYS A 135 -9.84 -1.90 -8.61
N HIS A 136 -11.16 -1.99 -8.54
CA HIS A 136 -11.95 -1.03 -7.77
C HIS A 136 -11.78 -1.37 -6.28
N GLN A 137 -11.22 -0.44 -5.53
CA GLN A 137 -10.97 -0.62 -4.10
C GLN A 137 -12.02 0.13 -3.30
N THR A 138 -12.78 -0.60 -2.54
CA THR A 138 -13.70 -0.07 -1.52
C THR A 138 -13.26 -0.54 -0.15
N SER A 139 -13.51 0.26 0.86
CA SER A 139 -13.31 -0.14 2.25
C SER A 139 -14.59 0.02 3.05
N ASP A 140 -14.71 -0.76 4.10
CA ASP A 140 -15.80 -0.65 5.08
C ASP A 140 -15.73 0.62 5.94
N ARG A 141 -14.82 1.54 5.57
CA ARG A 141 -14.59 2.86 6.18
C ARG A 141 -15.00 4.01 5.27
N GLY A 142 -15.73 3.74 4.20
CA GLY A 142 -16.19 4.73 3.23
C GLY A 142 -15.16 5.14 2.17
N TYR A 143 -13.86 4.79 2.34
CA TYR A 143 -12.87 5.08 1.30
C TYR A 143 -13.09 4.22 0.07
N TRP A 144 -12.97 4.83 -1.11
CA TRP A 144 -12.93 4.14 -2.39
C TRP A 144 -11.91 4.79 -3.34
N GLY A 145 -11.49 4.03 -4.34
CA GLY A 145 -10.58 4.49 -5.38
C GLY A 145 -10.30 3.36 -6.37
N ASP A 146 -9.76 3.72 -7.48
CA ASP A 146 -9.45 2.78 -8.55
C ASP A 146 -7.95 2.63 -8.71
N ILE A 147 -7.52 1.40 -8.95
CA ILE A 147 -6.11 1.03 -9.05
C ILE A 147 -5.91 0.26 -10.35
N VAL A 148 -5.01 0.75 -11.19
CA VAL A 148 -4.48 0.04 -12.35
C VAL A 148 -3.02 -0.27 -12.08
N ASN A 149 -2.68 -1.56 -12.02
CA ASN A 149 -1.28 -1.98 -11.94
C ASN A 149 -0.76 -2.26 -13.35
N LEU A 150 0.42 -1.73 -13.63
CA LEU A 150 1.16 -1.99 -14.87
C LEU A 150 2.24 -3.03 -14.58
N LYS A 151 2.42 -3.97 -15.50
CA LYS A 151 3.38 -5.06 -15.35
C LYS A 151 4.59 -4.82 -16.25
N TYR A 152 5.74 -4.69 -15.63
CA TYR A 152 7.03 -4.60 -16.29
C TYR A 152 7.88 -5.80 -15.85
N GLU A 153 8.08 -6.77 -16.75
CA GLU A 153 8.81 -8.01 -16.44
C GLU A 153 8.31 -8.68 -15.13
N ARG A 154 9.09 -8.56 -14.06
CA ARG A 154 8.80 -9.14 -12.74
C ARG A 154 8.07 -8.17 -11.80
N LEU A 155 8.14 -6.86 -12.08
CA LEU A 155 7.61 -5.82 -11.22
C LEU A 155 6.22 -5.39 -11.66
N MET A 156 5.37 -5.05 -10.68
CA MET A 156 4.17 -4.25 -10.90
C MET A 156 4.36 -2.85 -10.31
N THR A 157 3.93 -1.84 -11.04
CA THR A 157 3.77 -0.47 -10.57
C THR A 157 2.30 -0.13 -10.41
N GLU A 158 1.98 0.98 -9.76
CA GLU A 158 0.60 1.34 -9.46
C GLU A 158 0.25 2.74 -9.97
N ILE A 159 -0.86 2.84 -10.71
CA ILE A 159 -1.54 4.09 -10.98
C ILE A 159 -2.86 4.06 -10.22
N GLN A 160 -3.04 4.98 -9.27
CA GLN A 160 -4.33 5.22 -8.64
C GLN A 160 -5.11 6.24 -9.46
N VAL A 161 -6.43 6.07 -9.55
CA VAL A 161 -7.33 7.08 -10.10
C VAL A 161 -8.28 7.50 -9.00
N LYS A 162 -8.33 8.79 -8.71
CA LYS A 162 -9.15 9.37 -7.64
C LYS A 162 -9.92 10.58 -8.14
N THR A 163 -11.09 10.80 -7.56
CA THR A 163 -11.78 12.09 -7.69
C THR A 163 -11.03 13.18 -6.93
N TYR A 164 -11.33 14.44 -7.22
CA TYR A 164 -10.78 15.58 -6.49
C TYR A 164 -11.07 15.47 -4.99
N GLY A 165 -12.30 15.10 -4.62
CA GLY A 165 -12.71 14.93 -3.22
C GLY A 165 -11.97 13.79 -2.51
N MET A 166 -11.86 12.62 -3.13
CA MET A 166 -11.16 11.47 -2.54
C MET A 166 -9.64 11.71 -2.46
N PHE A 167 -9.08 12.51 -3.37
CA PHE A 167 -7.69 12.93 -3.26
C PHE A 167 -7.48 13.89 -2.09
N TYR A 168 -8.31 14.92 -1.98
CA TYR A 168 -8.30 15.86 -0.85
C TYR A 168 -8.42 15.11 0.49
N ALA A 169 -9.37 14.19 0.60
CA ALA A 169 -9.59 13.41 1.81
C ALA A 169 -8.38 12.58 2.26
N ALA A 170 -7.55 12.14 1.31
CA ALA A 170 -6.44 11.22 1.56
C ALA A 170 -5.07 11.87 1.72
N GLN A 171 -4.90 13.15 1.38
CA GLN A 171 -3.61 13.84 1.35
C GLN A 171 -3.54 14.95 2.41
N GLU A 172 -2.35 15.15 2.97
CA GLU A 172 -2.08 16.32 3.83
C GLU A 172 -2.25 17.62 3.04
N GLU A 173 -2.45 18.73 3.74
CA GLU A 173 -2.83 20.02 3.14
C GLU A 173 -1.85 20.50 2.08
N ASP A 174 -0.56 20.45 2.36
CA ASP A 174 0.49 20.89 1.44
C ASP A 174 0.49 20.09 0.14
N VAL A 175 0.33 18.77 0.22
CA VAL A 175 0.24 17.88 -0.94
C VAL A 175 -1.07 18.11 -1.69
N ALA A 176 -2.20 18.24 -0.99
CA ALA A 176 -3.50 18.51 -1.58
C ALA A 176 -3.48 19.84 -2.35
N ARG A 177 -2.95 20.92 -1.77
CA ARG A 177 -2.81 22.23 -2.43
C ARG A 177 -1.86 22.20 -3.62
N SER A 178 -0.73 21.52 -3.48
CA SER A 178 0.27 21.42 -4.55
C SER A 178 -0.30 20.76 -5.81
N VAL A 179 -1.13 19.74 -5.67
CA VAL A 179 -1.69 18.98 -6.80
C VAL A 179 -2.98 19.61 -7.32
N LEU A 180 -3.93 19.95 -6.43
CA LEU A 180 -5.24 20.51 -6.82
C LEU A 180 -5.14 21.99 -7.25
N GLY A 181 -4.13 22.69 -6.77
CA GLY A 181 -4.06 24.14 -6.82
C GLY A 181 -5.03 24.80 -5.84
N ASP A 182 -4.74 26.06 -5.46
CA ASP A 182 -5.52 26.77 -4.44
C ASP A 182 -7.01 26.88 -4.76
N SER A 183 -7.35 27.12 -6.02
CA SER A 183 -8.75 27.32 -6.42
C SER A 183 -9.60 26.07 -6.17
N LEU A 184 -9.15 24.92 -6.67
CA LEU A 184 -9.89 23.66 -6.52
C LEU A 184 -9.87 23.17 -5.06
N TYR A 185 -8.73 23.33 -4.38
CA TYR A 185 -8.61 23.05 -2.95
C TYR A 185 -9.65 23.84 -2.15
N MET A 186 -9.74 25.16 -2.36
CA MET A 186 -10.69 26.02 -1.63
C MET A 186 -12.14 25.72 -1.93
N VAL A 187 -12.47 25.31 -3.16
CA VAL A 187 -13.83 24.84 -3.49
C VAL A 187 -14.21 23.64 -2.64
N ILE A 188 -13.32 22.64 -2.56
CA ILE A 188 -13.56 21.41 -1.77
C ILE A 188 -13.67 21.76 -0.28
N HIS A 189 -12.70 22.50 0.24
CA HIS A 189 -12.66 22.89 1.65
C HIS A 189 -13.91 23.66 2.05
N THR A 190 -14.35 24.65 1.26
CA THR A 190 -15.52 25.46 1.56
C THR A 190 -16.82 24.63 1.53
N LYS A 191 -16.96 23.71 0.55
CA LYS A 191 -18.15 22.87 0.43
C LYS A 191 -18.25 21.81 1.52
N THR A 192 -17.13 21.24 1.94
CA THR A 192 -17.10 20.18 2.95
C THR A 192 -16.96 20.67 4.38
N GLY A 193 -16.31 21.82 4.59
CA GLY A 193 -16.03 22.37 5.90
C GLY A 193 -15.06 21.54 6.76
N VAL A 194 -14.31 20.62 6.16
CA VAL A 194 -13.40 19.71 6.88
C VAL A 194 -11.97 19.81 6.35
N GLU A 195 -11.02 19.50 7.21
CA GLU A 195 -9.60 19.46 6.86
C GLU A 195 -9.26 18.27 5.97
N PRO A 196 -8.25 18.39 5.09
CA PRO A 196 -7.75 17.30 4.27
C PRO A 196 -7.00 16.26 5.12
N GLY A 197 -6.74 15.09 4.54
CA GLY A 197 -5.85 14.08 5.13
C GLY A 197 -6.44 13.24 6.26
N LEU A 198 -7.62 13.53 6.77
CA LEU A 198 -8.22 12.80 7.89
C LEU A 198 -8.47 11.32 7.55
N SER A 199 -8.61 10.97 6.28
CA SER A 199 -8.71 9.57 5.83
C SER A 199 -7.52 8.73 6.29
N HIS A 200 -6.30 9.27 6.14
CA HIS A 200 -5.08 8.58 6.57
C HIS A 200 -4.97 8.53 8.10
N TYR A 201 -5.29 9.62 8.78
CA TYR A 201 -5.31 9.69 10.24
C TYR A 201 -6.24 8.63 10.85
N TYR A 202 -7.48 8.53 10.38
CA TYR A 202 -8.43 7.51 10.87
C TYR A 202 -7.94 6.10 10.56
N TYR A 203 -7.36 5.88 9.39
CA TYR A 203 -6.79 4.59 9.00
C TYR A 203 -5.70 4.12 9.97
N GLU A 204 -4.76 5.00 10.36
CA GLU A 204 -3.67 4.64 11.27
C GLU A 204 -4.20 4.26 12.67
N ILE A 205 -5.23 4.94 13.17
CA ILE A 205 -5.85 4.60 14.46
C ILE A 205 -6.56 3.25 14.39
N ILE A 206 -7.32 3.02 13.33
CA ILE A 206 -8.09 1.77 13.17
C ILE A 206 -7.17 0.55 13.06
N ARG A 207 -6.03 0.68 12.40
CA ARG A 207 -5.08 -0.44 12.24
C ARG A 207 -4.13 -0.63 13.41
N ALA A 208 -4.00 0.33 14.31
CA ALA A 208 -3.08 0.24 15.43
C ALA A 208 -3.47 -0.90 16.40
N ASP A 209 -2.51 -1.76 16.75
CA ASP A 209 -2.72 -2.88 17.68
C ASP A 209 -3.03 -2.39 19.10
N THR A 210 -2.58 -1.17 19.44
CA THR A 210 -2.83 -0.53 20.75
C THR A 210 -4.23 0.03 20.89
N SER A 211 -5.00 0.16 19.81
CA SER A 211 -6.36 0.71 19.83
C SER A 211 -7.37 -0.33 20.30
N SER A 212 -8.25 0.04 21.25
CA SER A 212 -9.35 -0.80 21.70
C SER A 212 -10.38 -1.04 20.58
N ALA A 213 -11.16 -2.12 20.68
CA ALA A 213 -12.23 -2.39 19.71
C ALA A 213 -13.25 -1.24 19.62
N ALA A 214 -13.60 -0.63 20.77
CA ALA A 214 -14.50 0.53 20.81
C ALA A 214 -13.89 1.76 20.10
N THR A 215 -12.60 2.01 20.29
CA THR A 215 -11.86 3.08 19.60
C THR A 215 -11.86 2.85 18.10
N LYS A 216 -11.54 1.62 17.67
CA LYS A 216 -11.52 1.26 16.25
C LYS A 216 -12.89 1.48 15.58
N GLU A 217 -13.96 1.04 16.23
CA GLU A 217 -15.32 1.22 15.72
C GLU A 217 -15.71 2.70 15.66
N HIS A 218 -15.40 3.49 16.71
CA HIS A 218 -15.65 4.92 16.70
C HIS A 218 -14.98 5.62 15.52
N TYR A 219 -13.67 5.40 15.32
CA TYR A 219 -12.94 6.01 14.20
C TYR A 219 -13.35 5.47 12.83
N LYS A 220 -13.84 4.23 12.75
CA LYS A 220 -14.46 3.71 11.55
C LYS A 220 -15.73 4.50 11.17
N GLN A 221 -16.59 4.79 12.12
CA GLN A 221 -17.80 5.60 11.87
C GLN A 221 -17.45 7.04 11.47
N LEU A 222 -16.45 7.67 12.12
CA LEU A 222 -15.95 8.98 11.71
C LEU A 222 -15.39 8.95 10.28
N SER A 223 -14.67 7.91 9.91
CA SER A 223 -14.14 7.73 8.54
C SER A 223 -15.26 7.62 7.51
N ILE A 224 -16.32 6.85 7.78
CA ILE A 224 -17.49 6.73 6.91
C ILE A 224 -18.14 8.10 6.70
N GLN A 225 -18.43 8.82 7.79
CA GLN A 225 -19.04 10.15 7.74
C GLN A 225 -18.17 11.15 6.96
N TYR A 226 -16.87 11.11 7.19
CA TYR A 226 -15.91 11.97 6.50
C TYR A 226 -15.91 11.71 4.99
N HIS A 227 -15.83 10.45 4.55
CA HIS A 227 -15.81 10.14 3.11
C HIS A 227 -17.14 10.46 2.42
N ALA A 228 -18.27 10.31 3.11
CA ALA A 228 -19.59 10.65 2.57
C ALA A 228 -19.70 12.14 2.16
N LEU A 229 -18.95 13.04 2.79
CA LEU A 229 -18.91 14.46 2.42
C LEU A 229 -18.38 14.69 1.01
N PHE A 230 -17.61 13.74 0.45
CA PHE A 230 -16.96 13.87 -0.84
C PHE A 230 -17.72 13.19 -1.98
N GLU A 231 -18.81 12.48 -1.71
CA GLU A 231 -19.61 11.79 -2.73
C GLU A 231 -20.47 12.75 -3.54
N HIS A 232 -20.82 13.92 -2.98
CA HIS A 232 -21.77 14.88 -3.56
C HIS A 232 -21.24 16.32 -3.62
N ILE A 233 -19.92 16.51 -3.71
CA ILE A 233 -19.30 17.86 -3.72
C ILE A 233 -19.73 18.67 -4.95
N LYS A 234 -20.07 18.03 -6.06
CA LYS A 234 -20.38 18.70 -7.31
C LYS A 234 -21.70 19.50 -7.24
N ASP A 235 -22.65 19.06 -6.46
CA ASP A 235 -23.95 19.67 -6.27
C ASP A 235 -23.89 20.81 -5.24
#